data_060c9c6512113b057a54b4db8543cf96
#
_entry.id   060c9c6512113b057a54b4db8543cf96
#
_cell.length_a   1.000
_cell.length_b   1.000
_cell.length_c   1.000
_cell.angle_alpha   90.00
_cell.angle_beta   90.00
_cell.angle_gamma   90.00
#
_symmetry.space_group_name_H-M   'P 1'
#
loop_
_entity.id
_entity.type
_entity.pdbx_description
1 polymer ?
#
loop_
_entity_poly.entity_id
_entity_poly.type
_entity_poly.pdbx_seq_one_letter_code
_entity_poly.pdbx_strand_id
1 'polypeptide(L)'
;MTPSNYQRTRWLTLIGTIITQFALGSVYTWSLFNGALSAKLDEPVSQVAFSFGLLSLGLAISSSVAGKLQERFGVKRVTIASGILLGLGFFLTAHSNNLMMLWLSAGVLVGLADGAGYLLTLSNCVKWFPERKGLISAFAIGSYGLGSLGFKFIDTQLLETVGLEKTFIIWGAIALVM
;
A
#
# COMPACT_ATOMS: atom_id res chain seq x y z
N MET A 1 -22.34 -20.29 10.59
CA MET A 1 -22.49 -18.87 10.99
C MET A 1 -23.99 -18.56 11.05
N THR A 2 -24.43 -17.86 12.12
CA THR A 2 -25.79 -17.34 12.14
C THR A 2 -25.97 -16.25 11.08
N PRO A 3 -27.19 -16.06 10.51
CA PRO A 3 -27.42 -15.02 9.50
C PRO A 3 -26.97 -13.62 9.93
N SER A 4 -27.12 -13.28 11.21
CA SER A 4 -26.71 -12.00 11.78
C SER A 4 -25.19 -11.84 11.79
N ASN A 5 -24.44 -12.90 12.13
CA ASN A 5 -22.98 -12.89 12.14
C ASN A 5 -22.41 -12.78 10.72
N TYR A 6 -23.04 -13.43 9.73
CA TYR A 6 -22.66 -13.31 8.33
C TYR A 6 -22.77 -11.87 7.81
N GLN A 7 -23.91 -11.23 8.06
CA GLN A 7 -24.13 -9.84 7.64
C GLN A 7 -23.12 -8.88 8.31
N ARG A 8 -22.91 -9.03 9.61
CA ARG A 8 -21.91 -8.22 10.34
C ARG A 8 -20.50 -8.37 9.76
N THR A 9 -20.05 -9.59 9.55
CA THR A 9 -18.70 -9.86 9.00
C THR A 9 -18.56 -9.28 7.60
N ARG A 10 -19.56 -9.42 6.77
CA ARG A 10 -19.62 -8.90 5.41
C ARG A 10 -19.41 -7.38 5.36
N TRP A 11 -20.15 -6.62 6.17
CA TRP A 11 -20.03 -5.16 6.22
C TRP A 11 -18.71 -4.70 6.85
N LEU A 12 -18.24 -5.38 7.89
CA LEU A 12 -16.93 -5.11 8.48
C LEU A 12 -15.79 -5.35 7.48
N THR A 13 -15.89 -6.40 6.66
CA THR A 13 -14.94 -6.67 5.59
C THR A 13 -14.92 -5.54 4.56
N LEU A 14 -16.10 -5.03 4.17
CA LEU A 14 -16.17 -3.90 3.23
C LEU A 14 -15.53 -2.64 3.81
N ILE A 15 -15.88 -2.27 5.05
CA ILE A 15 -15.31 -1.10 5.72
C ILE A 15 -13.80 -1.24 5.87
N GLY A 16 -13.32 -2.40 6.33
CA GLY A 16 -11.88 -2.68 6.44
C GLY A 16 -11.18 -2.58 5.09
N THR A 17 -11.78 -3.13 4.03
CA THR A 17 -11.23 -3.02 2.66
C THR A 17 -11.13 -1.57 2.21
N ILE A 18 -12.18 -0.76 2.41
CA ILE A 18 -12.19 0.66 2.04
C ILE A 18 -11.05 1.42 2.75
N ILE A 19 -10.90 1.20 4.06
CA ILE A 19 -9.83 1.85 4.86
C ILE A 19 -8.45 1.40 4.37
N THR A 20 -8.25 0.10 4.20
CA THR A 20 -6.97 -0.45 3.72
C THR A 20 -6.64 0.03 2.31
N GLN A 21 -7.59 -0.01 1.39
CA GLN A 21 -7.40 0.49 0.02
C GLN A 21 -7.07 1.99 -0.01
N PHE A 22 -7.75 2.79 0.81
CA PHE A 22 -7.46 4.21 0.95
C PHE A 22 -6.03 4.45 1.43
N ALA A 23 -5.57 3.69 2.42
CA ALA A 23 -4.20 3.81 2.92
C ALA A 23 -3.16 3.30 1.90
N LEU A 24 -3.40 2.17 1.23
CA LEU A 24 -2.51 1.66 0.17
C LEU A 24 -2.40 2.64 -1.01
N GLY A 25 -3.48 3.34 -1.35
CA GLY A 25 -3.49 4.35 -2.43
C GLY A 25 -2.54 5.53 -2.22
N SER A 26 -2.04 5.70 -1.02
CA SER A 26 -1.05 6.72 -0.69
C SER A 26 0.27 6.59 -1.45
N VAL A 27 0.63 5.41 -1.95
CA VAL A 27 1.85 5.23 -2.76
C VAL A 27 1.89 6.14 -4.00
N TYR A 28 0.74 6.62 -4.47
CA TYR A 28 0.67 7.59 -5.57
C TYR A 28 1.05 9.02 -5.17
N THR A 29 1.24 9.32 -3.89
CA THR A 29 1.81 10.59 -3.44
C THR A 29 3.34 10.62 -3.53
N TRP A 30 3.96 9.57 -4.04
CA TRP A 30 5.42 9.40 -4.12
C TRP A 30 6.14 10.63 -4.69
N SER A 31 5.55 11.29 -5.67
CA SER A 31 6.14 12.49 -6.29
C SER A 31 6.42 13.62 -5.29
N LEU A 32 5.70 13.70 -4.18
CA LEU A 32 5.93 14.70 -3.13
C LEU A 32 7.27 14.49 -2.41
N PHE A 33 7.76 13.26 -2.37
CA PHE A 33 8.99 12.88 -1.68
C PHE A 33 10.24 12.97 -2.54
N ASN A 34 10.09 13.05 -3.87
CA ASN A 34 11.21 13.04 -4.81
C ASN A 34 12.25 14.13 -4.52
N GLY A 35 11.80 15.37 -4.25
CA GLY A 35 12.70 16.49 -3.95
C GLY A 35 13.47 16.29 -2.64
N ALA A 36 12.78 15.88 -1.58
CA ALA A 36 13.38 15.64 -0.28
C ALA A 36 14.34 14.43 -0.30
N LEU A 37 14.00 13.38 -1.02
CA LEU A 37 14.86 12.21 -1.22
C LEU A 37 16.09 12.54 -2.07
N SER A 38 15.93 13.33 -3.12
CA SER A 38 17.02 13.83 -3.96
C SER A 38 18.03 14.63 -3.14
N ALA A 39 17.55 15.55 -2.31
CA ALA A 39 18.38 16.33 -1.42
C ALA A 39 19.08 15.47 -0.34
N LYS A 40 18.38 14.47 0.22
CA LYS A 40 18.92 13.57 1.23
C LYS A 40 20.04 12.68 0.68
N LEU A 41 19.88 12.17 -0.55
CA LEU A 41 20.80 11.21 -1.15
C LEU A 41 21.88 11.87 -2.02
N ASP A 42 21.77 13.18 -2.26
CA ASP A 42 22.62 13.95 -3.19
C ASP A 42 22.59 13.34 -4.62
N GLU A 43 21.40 12.97 -5.06
CA GLU A 43 21.19 12.26 -6.32
C GLU A 43 20.15 12.96 -7.21
N PRO A 44 20.24 12.86 -8.54
CA PRO A 44 19.27 13.46 -9.45
C PRO A 44 17.83 13.01 -9.17
N VAL A 45 16.89 13.95 -9.21
CA VAL A 45 15.44 13.68 -9.01
C VAL A 45 14.93 12.58 -9.96
N SER A 46 15.46 12.50 -11.18
CA SER A 46 15.09 11.47 -12.15
C SER A 46 15.43 10.05 -11.67
N GLN A 47 16.56 9.88 -11.01
CA GLN A 47 16.99 8.59 -10.45
C GLN A 47 16.19 8.21 -9.20
N VAL A 48 15.86 9.20 -8.38
CA VAL A 48 14.94 9.00 -7.24
C VAL A 48 13.54 8.64 -7.73
N ALA A 49 13.02 9.35 -8.72
CA ALA A 49 11.70 9.09 -9.32
C ALA A 49 11.61 7.70 -9.98
N PHE A 50 12.72 7.12 -10.44
CA PHE A 50 12.78 5.76 -10.97
C PHE A 50 12.32 4.71 -9.95
N SER A 51 12.46 4.97 -8.65
CA SER A 51 11.91 4.10 -7.58
C SER A 51 10.40 3.90 -7.70
N PHE A 52 9.64 4.92 -8.17
CA PHE A 52 8.20 4.78 -8.44
C PHE A 52 7.92 3.88 -9.64
N GLY A 53 8.77 3.88 -10.65
CA GLY A 53 8.69 2.92 -11.77
C GLY A 53 8.87 1.48 -11.30
N LEU A 54 9.87 1.23 -10.44
CA LEU A 54 10.10 -0.06 -9.82
C LEU A 54 8.94 -0.47 -8.89
N LEU A 55 8.40 0.47 -8.11
CA LEU A 55 7.23 0.25 -7.27
C LEU A 55 6.03 -0.20 -8.11
N SER A 56 5.75 0.49 -9.20
CA SER A 56 4.64 0.17 -10.11
C SER A 56 4.82 -1.20 -10.77
N LEU A 57 6.05 -1.55 -11.15
CA LEU A 57 6.39 -2.87 -11.69
C LEU A 57 6.20 -3.96 -10.62
N GLY A 58 6.70 -3.73 -9.41
CA GLY A 58 6.51 -4.63 -8.26
C GLY A 58 5.04 -4.87 -7.95
N LEU A 59 4.24 -3.80 -7.94
CA LEU A 59 2.79 -3.86 -7.76
C LEU A 59 2.12 -4.72 -8.83
N ALA A 60 2.45 -4.53 -10.10
CA ALA A 60 1.90 -5.30 -11.20
C ALA A 60 2.27 -6.80 -11.11
N ILE A 61 3.53 -7.12 -10.82
CA ILE A 61 4.00 -8.50 -10.66
C ILE A 61 3.30 -9.16 -9.46
N SER A 62 3.31 -8.49 -8.31
CA SER A 62 2.75 -9.04 -7.08
C SER A 62 1.24 -9.27 -7.19
N SER A 63 0.50 -8.32 -7.74
CA SER A 63 -0.94 -8.50 -7.95
C SER A 63 -1.24 -9.66 -8.89
N SER A 64 -0.42 -9.92 -9.90
CA SER A 64 -0.60 -11.04 -10.82
C SER A 64 -0.44 -12.41 -10.14
N VAL A 65 0.38 -12.53 -9.10
CA VAL A 65 0.63 -13.79 -8.39
C VAL A 65 -0.11 -13.90 -7.05
N ALA A 66 -0.63 -12.81 -6.52
CA ALA A 66 -1.28 -12.76 -5.22
C ALA A 66 -2.48 -13.71 -5.10
N GLY A 67 -3.24 -13.91 -6.18
CA GLY A 67 -4.34 -14.89 -6.23
C GLY A 67 -3.86 -16.32 -5.95
N LYS A 68 -2.76 -16.73 -6.58
CA LYS A 68 -2.16 -18.07 -6.37
C LYS A 68 -1.60 -18.22 -4.94
N LEU A 69 -1.00 -17.15 -4.41
CA LEU A 69 -0.52 -17.14 -3.02
C LEU A 69 -1.68 -17.28 -2.04
N GLN A 70 -2.79 -16.58 -2.30
CA GLN A 70 -4.01 -16.68 -1.50
C GLN A 70 -4.58 -18.09 -1.49
N GLU A 71 -4.61 -18.77 -2.64
CA GLU A 71 -5.09 -20.15 -2.75
C GLU A 71 -4.19 -21.12 -1.98
N ARG A 72 -2.88 -20.92 -2.02
CA ARG A 72 -1.91 -21.83 -1.39
C ARG A 72 -1.76 -21.61 0.12
N PHE A 73 -1.70 -20.38 0.58
CA PHE A 73 -1.38 -20.03 1.98
C PHE A 73 -2.56 -19.45 2.77
N GLY A 74 -3.65 -19.15 2.09
CA GLY A 74 -4.83 -18.51 2.66
C GLY A 74 -4.72 -16.99 2.75
N VAL A 75 -5.87 -16.30 2.68
CA VAL A 75 -5.97 -14.82 2.68
C VAL A 75 -5.24 -14.22 3.88
N LYS A 76 -5.55 -14.70 5.10
CA LYS A 76 -5.05 -14.12 6.35
C LYS A 76 -3.53 -14.08 6.42
N ARG A 77 -2.87 -15.20 6.08
CA ARG A 77 -1.40 -15.27 6.17
C ARG A 77 -0.72 -14.36 5.16
N VAL A 78 -1.23 -14.34 3.93
CA VAL A 78 -0.63 -13.53 2.86
C VAL A 78 -0.88 -12.04 3.11
N THR A 79 -2.05 -11.64 3.64
CA THR A 79 -2.33 -10.26 4.01
C THR A 79 -1.42 -9.79 5.16
N ILE A 80 -1.24 -10.60 6.21
CA ILE A 80 -0.33 -10.26 7.32
C ILE A 80 1.11 -10.12 6.81
N ALA A 81 1.58 -11.07 5.97
CA ALA A 81 2.91 -11.00 5.38
C ALA A 81 3.08 -9.74 4.52
N SER A 82 2.08 -9.39 3.71
CA SER A 82 2.06 -8.16 2.91
C SER A 82 2.16 -6.91 3.79
N GLY A 83 1.39 -6.81 4.87
CA GLY A 83 1.46 -5.69 5.82
C GLY A 83 2.83 -5.56 6.50
N ILE A 84 3.41 -6.68 6.94
CA ILE A 84 4.76 -6.70 7.53
C ILE A 84 5.82 -6.25 6.51
N LEU A 85 5.77 -6.77 5.29
CA LEU A 85 6.72 -6.39 4.22
C LEU A 85 6.57 -4.92 3.83
N LEU A 86 5.33 -4.41 3.80
CA LEU A 86 5.06 -3.01 3.53
C LEU A 86 5.64 -2.11 4.63
N GLY A 87 5.41 -2.45 5.89
CA GLY A 87 5.96 -1.73 7.03
C GLY A 87 7.50 -1.72 7.04
N LEU A 88 8.11 -2.88 6.79
CA LEU A 88 9.57 -3.01 6.65
C LEU A 88 10.09 -2.19 5.47
N GLY A 89 9.39 -2.20 4.34
CA GLY A 89 9.76 -1.43 3.16
C GLY A 89 9.80 0.08 3.43
N PHE A 90 8.80 0.63 4.10
CA PHE A 90 8.79 2.03 4.50
C PHE A 90 9.85 2.35 5.55
N PHE A 91 10.06 1.48 6.52
CA PHE A 91 11.11 1.65 7.51
C PHE A 91 12.52 1.68 6.88
N LEU A 92 12.81 0.76 5.97
CA LEU A 92 14.07 0.74 5.22
C LEU A 92 14.20 1.97 4.31
N THR A 93 13.11 2.43 3.71
CA THR A 93 13.08 3.65 2.91
C THR A 93 13.43 4.88 3.74
N ALA A 94 12.92 4.98 4.97
CA ALA A 94 13.26 6.06 5.90
C ALA A 94 14.77 6.14 6.15
N HIS A 95 15.44 5.00 6.26
CA HIS A 95 16.88 4.89 6.56
C HIS A 95 17.75 4.70 5.31
N SER A 96 17.19 4.90 4.11
CA SER A 96 17.97 4.77 2.87
C SER A 96 19.05 5.86 2.79
N ASN A 97 20.30 5.44 2.51
CA ASN A 97 21.46 6.30 2.40
C ASN A 97 22.07 6.30 1.00
N ASN A 98 21.51 5.54 0.08
CA ASN A 98 21.93 5.47 -1.32
C ASN A 98 20.78 5.02 -2.22
N LEU A 99 20.94 5.24 -3.53
CA LEU A 99 19.93 4.89 -4.54
C LEU A 99 19.59 3.40 -4.56
N MET A 100 20.57 2.53 -4.43
CA MET A 100 20.34 1.09 -4.46
C MET A 100 19.40 0.66 -3.32
N MET A 101 19.64 1.17 -2.12
CA MET A 101 18.78 0.88 -0.97
C MET A 101 17.37 1.47 -1.18
N LEU A 102 17.26 2.68 -1.72
CA LEU A 102 15.96 3.29 -2.06
C LEU A 102 15.20 2.45 -3.08
N TRP A 103 15.84 2.03 -4.15
CA TRP A 103 15.21 1.23 -5.21
C TRP A 103 14.75 -0.13 -4.71
N LEU A 104 15.53 -0.78 -3.86
CA LEU A 104 15.17 -2.08 -3.29
C LEU A 104 14.06 -1.95 -2.23
N SER A 105 14.13 -0.96 -1.35
CA SER A 105 13.14 -0.79 -0.29
C SER A 105 11.84 -0.18 -0.82
N ALA A 106 11.88 1.03 -1.35
CA ALA A 106 10.71 1.74 -1.83
C ALA A 106 10.20 1.21 -3.18
N GLY A 107 11.11 0.86 -4.07
CA GLY A 107 10.74 0.31 -5.37
C GLY A 107 10.24 -1.13 -5.26
N VAL A 108 11.14 -2.04 -4.99
CA VAL A 108 10.81 -3.48 -5.07
C VAL A 108 9.97 -3.95 -3.89
N LEU A 109 10.43 -3.72 -2.66
CA LEU A 109 9.78 -4.29 -1.48
C LEU A 109 8.39 -3.68 -1.24
N VAL A 110 8.28 -2.35 -1.24
CA VAL A 110 6.98 -1.66 -1.09
C VAL A 110 6.05 -2.01 -2.25
N GLY A 111 6.54 -2.01 -3.49
CA GLY A 111 5.72 -2.35 -4.66
C GLY A 111 5.15 -3.77 -4.61
N LEU A 112 5.96 -4.77 -4.26
CA LEU A 112 5.50 -6.16 -4.10
C LEU A 112 4.48 -6.30 -2.96
N ALA A 113 4.72 -5.64 -1.84
CA ALA A 113 3.84 -5.70 -0.68
C ALA A 113 2.51 -5.00 -0.96
N ASP A 114 2.54 -3.82 -1.56
CA ASP A 114 1.35 -3.03 -1.90
C ASP A 114 0.46 -3.77 -2.92
N GLY A 115 1.04 -4.32 -3.99
CA GLY A 115 0.29 -5.05 -5.00
C GLY A 115 -0.39 -6.32 -4.47
N ALA A 116 0.26 -7.05 -3.56
CA ALA A 116 -0.35 -8.19 -2.88
C ALA A 116 -1.51 -7.72 -1.98
N GLY A 117 -1.29 -6.69 -1.16
CA GLY A 117 -2.31 -6.11 -0.28
C GLY A 117 -3.52 -5.60 -1.06
N TYR A 118 -3.27 -4.88 -2.16
CA TYR A 118 -4.31 -4.37 -3.06
C TYR A 118 -5.21 -5.49 -3.58
N LEU A 119 -4.64 -6.51 -4.22
CA LEU A 119 -5.44 -7.56 -4.83
C LEU A 119 -6.14 -8.44 -3.79
N LEU A 120 -5.46 -8.77 -2.70
CA LEU A 120 -6.01 -9.65 -1.66
C LEU A 120 -7.22 -9.04 -0.98
N THR A 121 -7.14 -7.77 -0.58
CA THR A 121 -8.25 -7.08 0.08
C THR A 121 -9.43 -6.90 -0.87
N LEU A 122 -9.17 -6.51 -2.13
CA LEU A 122 -10.18 -6.41 -3.17
C LEU A 122 -10.88 -7.74 -3.43
N SER A 123 -10.12 -8.80 -3.74
CA SER A 123 -10.67 -10.12 -4.08
C SER A 123 -11.41 -10.75 -2.91
N ASN A 124 -10.91 -10.59 -1.69
CA ASN A 124 -11.59 -11.08 -0.49
C ASN A 124 -12.92 -10.35 -0.27
N CYS A 125 -12.94 -9.04 -0.40
CA CYS A 125 -14.17 -8.24 -0.24
C CYS A 125 -15.24 -8.63 -1.26
N VAL A 126 -14.86 -8.77 -2.52
CA VAL A 126 -15.80 -9.16 -3.61
C VAL A 126 -16.43 -10.53 -3.36
N LYS A 127 -15.72 -11.48 -2.74
CA LYS A 127 -16.26 -12.80 -2.39
C LYS A 127 -17.42 -12.73 -1.38
N TRP A 128 -17.45 -11.72 -0.52
CA TRP A 128 -18.53 -11.50 0.44
C TRP A 128 -19.80 -10.89 -0.18
N PHE A 129 -19.71 -10.35 -1.41
CA PHE A 129 -20.81 -9.69 -2.10
C PHE A 129 -21.00 -10.24 -3.51
N PRO A 130 -21.33 -11.53 -3.65
CA PRO A 130 -21.43 -12.17 -4.95
C PRO A 130 -22.50 -11.55 -5.85
N GLU A 131 -23.54 -10.96 -5.25
CA GLU A 131 -24.66 -10.31 -5.94
C GLU A 131 -24.35 -8.90 -6.44
N ARG A 132 -23.26 -8.25 -5.94
CA ARG A 132 -22.91 -6.85 -6.24
C ARG A 132 -21.41 -6.66 -6.52
N LYS A 133 -20.77 -7.63 -7.15
CA LYS A 133 -19.32 -7.64 -7.38
C LYS A 133 -18.79 -6.36 -8.01
N GLY A 134 -19.46 -5.85 -9.06
CA GLY A 134 -19.03 -4.63 -9.75
C GLY A 134 -19.08 -3.38 -8.87
N LEU A 135 -20.15 -3.22 -8.08
CA LEU A 135 -20.30 -2.08 -7.18
C LEU A 135 -19.24 -2.10 -6.06
N ILE A 136 -19.00 -3.27 -5.47
CA ILE A 136 -18.02 -3.45 -4.40
C ILE A 136 -16.60 -3.23 -4.92
N SER A 137 -16.29 -3.73 -6.13
CA SER A 137 -14.99 -3.44 -6.77
C SER A 137 -14.83 -1.95 -7.03
N ALA A 138 -15.87 -1.25 -7.48
CA ALA A 138 -15.81 0.19 -7.71
C ALA A 138 -15.54 0.98 -6.43
N PHE A 139 -16.16 0.61 -5.30
CA PHE A 139 -15.86 1.24 -4.01
C PHE A 139 -14.43 0.98 -3.56
N ALA A 140 -13.94 -0.25 -3.65
CA ALA A 140 -12.58 -0.59 -3.25
C ALA A 140 -11.53 0.13 -4.11
N ILE A 141 -11.66 0.05 -5.44
CA ILE A 141 -10.74 0.71 -6.38
C ILE A 141 -10.84 2.23 -6.28
N GLY A 142 -12.06 2.76 -6.13
CA GLY A 142 -12.29 4.19 -5.91
C GLY A 142 -11.63 4.69 -4.63
N SER A 143 -11.68 3.91 -3.54
CA SER A 143 -11.01 4.25 -2.28
C SER A 143 -9.50 4.29 -2.43
N TYR A 144 -8.91 3.36 -3.19
CA TYR A 144 -7.48 3.38 -3.51
C TYR A 144 -7.10 4.66 -4.28
N GLY A 145 -7.88 5.04 -5.29
CA GLY A 145 -7.68 6.30 -6.01
C GLY A 145 -7.83 7.53 -5.12
N LEU A 146 -8.86 7.56 -4.26
CA LEU A 146 -9.09 8.67 -3.31
C LEU A 146 -8.01 8.75 -2.22
N GLY A 147 -7.33 7.62 -1.93
CA GLY A 147 -6.19 7.59 -1.02
C GLY A 147 -5.10 8.57 -1.44
N SER A 148 -4.75 8.60 -2.73
CA SER A 148 -3.75 9.54 -3.24
C SER A 148 -4.13 11.00 -3.00
N LEU A 149 -5.40 11.34 -3.15
CA LEU A 149 -5.89 12.71 -2.91
C LEU A 149 -5.86 13.06 -1.42
N GLY A 150 -6.35 12.16 -0.56
CA GLY A 150 -6.37 12.38 0.89
C GLY A 150 -4.97 12.48 1.48
N PHE A 151 -4.11 11.55 1.11
CA PHE A 151 -2.73 11.53 1.60
C PHE A 151 -1.86 12.65 1.05
N LYS A 152 -2.19 13.24 -0.08
CA LYS A 152 -1.50 14.44 -0.58
C LYS A 152 -1.42 15.52 0.50
N PHE A 153 -2.53 15.80 1.17
CA PHE A 153 -2.57 16.82 2.24
C PHE A 153 -1.86 16.34 3.51
N ILE A 154 -2.06 15.09 3.90
CA ILE A 154 -1.43 14.49 5.08
C ILE A 154 0.09 14.46 4.90
N ASP A 155 0.58 13.98 3.76
CA ASP A 155 2.01 13.85 3.48
C ASP A 155 2.72 15.19 3.36
N THR A 156 2.08 16.19 2.72
CA THR A 156 2.63 17.55 2.68
C THR A 156 2.80 18.07 4.10
N GLN A 157 1.80 17.95 4.94
CA GLN A 157 1.87 18.42 6.32
C GLN A 157 2.87 17.62 7.17
N LEU A 158 2.95 16.31 7.01
CA LEU A 158 3.93 15.49 7.71
C LEU A 158 5.35 15.83 7.27
N LEU A 159 5.57 15.99 5.97
CA LEU A 159 6.89 16.35 5.44
C LEU A 159 7.38 17.69 5.99
N GLU A 160 6.50 18.68 6.11
CA GLU A 160 6.81 20.00 6.67
C GLU A 160 7.01 20.00 8.20
N THR A 161 6.24 19.18 8.94
CA THR A 161 6.23 19.21 10.41
C THR A 161 7.21 18.26 11.05
N VAL A 162 7.32 17.02 10.54
CA VAL A 162 8.15 15.97 11.15
C VAL A 162 9.32 15.52 10.26
N GLY A 163 9.33 15.93 9.00
CA GLY A 163 10.38 15.62 8.05
C GLY A 163 10.26 14.23 7.39
N LEU A 164 11.13 13.99 6.41
CA LEU A 164 11.08 12.83 5.52
C LEU A 164 11.14 11.48 6.25
N GLU A 165 12.13 11.29 7.12
CA GLU A 165 12.35 10.01 7.79
C GLU A 165 11.19 9.62 8.69
N LYS A 166 10.70 10.55 9.51
CA LYS A 166 9.58 10.31 10.41
C LYS A 166 8.29 10.06 9.65
N THR A 167 8.10 10.70 8.50
CA THR A 167 6.95 10.45 7.63
C THR A 167 6.92 8.99 7.18
N PHE A 168 8.03 8.45 6.68
CA PHE A 168 8.11 7.04 6.29
C PHE A 168 8.00 6.06 7.47
N ILE A 169 8.49 6.43 8.65
CA ILE A 169 8.30 5.62 9.87
C ILE A 169 6.82 5.57 10.27
N ILE A 170 6.11 6.69 10.23
CA ILE A 170 4.66 6.77 10.48
C ILE A 170 3.91 5.89 9.48
N TRP A 171 4.26 5.95 8.20
CA TRP A 171 3.71 5.09 7.15
C TRP A 171 3.93 3.61 7.43
N GLY A 172 5.17 3.25 7.83
CA GLY A 172 5.49 1.88 8.21
C GLY A 172 4.64 1.40 9.39
N ALA A 173 4.44 2.25 10.40
CA ALA A 173 3.59 1.92 11.55
C ALA A 173 2.11 1.74 11.15
N ILE A 174 1.57 2.60 10.28
CA ILE A 174 0.21 2.47 9.74
C ILE A 174 0.06 1.14 9.00
N ALA A 175 1.02 0.79 8.14
CA ALA A 175 1.01 -0.45 7.38
C ALA A 175 1.02 -1.72 8.25
N LEU A 176 1.68 -1.66 9.42
CA LEU A 176 1.71 -2.79 10.37
C LEU A 176 0.39 -2.97 11.14
N VAL A 177 -0.40 -1.91 11.28
CA VAL A 177 -1.69 -1.93 12.02
C VAL A 177 -2.86 -2.30 11.10
N MET A 178 -2.75 -2.04 9.81
CA MET A 178 -3.78 -2.39 8.81
C MET A 178 -3.88 -3.90 8.57
#